data_62b69f1c893075cbae6cdaf6fa7f3939
#
_entry.id   62b69f1c893075cbae6cdaf6fa7f3939
#
_cell.length_a   1.000
_cell.length_b   1.000
_cell.length_c   1.000
_cell.angle_alpha   90.00
_cell.angle_beta   90.00
_cell.angle_gamma   90.00
#
_symmetry.space_group_name_H-M   'P 1'
#
loop_
_entity.id
_entity.type
_entity.pdbx_description
1 polymer ?
#
loop_
_entity_poly.entity_id
_entity_poly.type
_entity_poly.pdbx_seq_one_letter_code
_entity_poly.pdbx_strand_id
1 'polypeptide(L)'
;MADTTRTTSTAALAVSPRLVLHGLRESLESAGFAIPVAISSGDDAIPTIPAIRPQLVVVSLRLPPRGGLHVIASLAQVRRDLHIVALVEPGRPEDGERALRAGALGWLDTDTEWTLCLDMLRAAAHGDAIGISVRRRRPLPGAEDRLTRRERQVLDLVLASYSVSDMASELIISPKTVKHHLSAIYAKFGVHSRAEAALAAVQWGLSEIDQASG
;
A
#
# COMPACT_ATOMS: atom_id res chain seq x y z
N MET A 1 11.41 -22.12 22.31
CA MET A 1 11.43 -22.18 20.84
C MET A 1 9.99 -21.98 20.38
N ALA A 2 9.61 -20.76 20.05
CA ALA A 2 8.29 -20.46 19.49
C ALA A 2 8.44 -20.51 17.97
N ASP A 3 7.84 -21.51 17.38
CA ASP A 3 7.69 -21.68 15.93
C ASP A 3 6.74 -20.56 15.42
N THR A 4 7.33 -19.47 14.97
CA THR A 4 6.59 -18.42 14.31
C THR A 4 6.29 -18.93 12.90
N THR A 5 5.18 -19.63 12.76
CA THR A 5 4.63 -19.99 11.44
C THR A 5 4.40 -18.70 10.66
N ARG A 6 5.40 -18.26 9.88
CA ARG A 6 5.25 -17.19 8.90
C ARG A 6 4.22 -17.66 7.88
N THR A 7 2.98 -17.26 8.07
CA THR A 7 1.96 -17.47 7.06
C THR A 7 2.43 -16.72 5.81
N THR A 8 2.93 -17.48 4.84
CA THR A 8 3.40 -16.93 3.56
C THR A 8 2.19 -16.41 2.80
N SER A 9 2.09 -15.10 2.63
CA SER A 9 0.99 -14.50 1.86
C SER A 9 1.10 -14.90 0.40
N THR A 10 -0.03 -15.28 -0.21
CA THR A 10 -0.09 -15.68 -1.61
C THR A 10 -0.56 -14.52 -2.47
N ALA A 11 0.18 -14.22 -3.55
CA ALA A 11 -0.20 -13.18 -4.49
C ALA A 11 -0.18 -13.69 -5.94
N ALA A 12 -1.14 -13.24 -6.74
CA ALA A 12 -1.17 -13.45 -8.18
C ALA A 12 -0.82 -12.15 -8.89
N LEU A 13 -0.08 -12.24 -9.97
CA LEU A 13 0.35 -11.09 -10.76
C LEU A 13 -0.27 -11.13 -12.15
N ALA A 14 -0.97 -10.05 -12.52
CA ALA A 14 -1.48 -9.80 -13.86
C ALA A 14 -0.89 -8.47 -14.35
N VAL A 15 0.35 -8.51 -14.84
CA VAL A 15 1.17 -7.30 -15.07
C VAL A 15 1.79 -7.29 -16.45
N SER A 16 1.80 -6.13 -17.09
CA SER A 16 2.46 -5.83 -18.36
C SER A 16 3.22 -4.51 -18.25
N PRO A 17 4.39 -4.36 -18.88
CA PRO A 17 5.09 -5.33 -19.75
C PRO A 17 5.76 -6.46 -18.96
N ARG A 18 6.17 -7.53 -19.67
CA ARG A 18 6.76 -8.74 -19.07
C ARG A 18 7.99 -8.47 -18.21
N LEU A 19 8.78 -7.45 -18.54
CA LEU A 19 9.96 -7.08 -17.76
C LEU A 19 9.56 -6.62 -16.35
N VAL A 20 8.51 -5.79 -16.24
CA VAL A 20 7.96 -5.35 -14.95
C VAL A 20 7.39 -6.54 -14.18
N LEU A 21 6.66 -7.44 -14.86
CA LEU A 21 6.13 -8.66 -14.26
C LEU A 21 7.25 -9.51 -13.63
N HIS A 22 8.34 -9.71 -14.36
CA HIS A 22 9.47 -10.52 -13.90
C HIS A 22 10.15 -9.90 -12.69
N GLY A 23 10.50 -8.61 -12.74
CA GLY A 23 11.12 -7.90 -11.62
C GLY A 23 10.22 -7.84 -10.37
N LEU A 24 8.92 -7.60 -10.56
CA LEU A 24 7.96 -7.59 -9.45
C LEU A 24 7.82 -8.97 -8.81
N ARG A 25 7.77 -10.03 -9.62
CA ARG A 25 7.73 -11.40 -9.14
C ARG A 25 8.94 -11.73 -8.27
N GLU A 26 10.15 -11.54 -8.78
CA GLU A 26 11.39 -11.81 -8.03
C GLU A 26 11.46 -11.00 -6.73
N SER A 27 11.09 -9.72 -6.78
CA SER A 27 11.10 -8.86 -5.62
C SER A 27 10.11 -9.30 -4.54
N LEU A 28 8.90 -9.72 -4.93
CA LEU A 28 7.89 -10.21 -3.99
C LEU A 28 8.24 -11.59 -3.43
N GLU A 29 8.77 -12.50 -4.25
CA GLU A 29 9.25 -13.81 -3.78
C GLU A 29 10.39 -13.65 -2.76
N SER A 30 11.33 -12.74 -3.02
CA SER A 30 12.41 -12.39 -2.08
C SER A 30 11.88 -11.78 -0.78
N ALA A 31 10.76 -11.08 -0.84
CA ALA A 31 10.08 -10.50 0.32
C ALA A 31 9.17 -11.48 1.08
N GLY A 32 9.11 -12.75 0.65
CA GLY A 32 8.39 -13.82 1.32
C GLY A 32 6.95 -14.05 0.85
N PHE A 33 6.54 -13.48 -0.30
CA PHE A 33 5.28 -13.84 -0.94
C PHE A 33 5.43 -15.15 -1.74
N ALA A 34 4.39 -15.98 -1.75
CA ALA A 34 4.26 -17.06 -2.72
C ALA A 34 3.53 -16.52 -3.96
N ILE A 35 4.14 -16.68 -5.15
CA ILE A 35 3.58 -16.20 -6.43
C ILE A 35 3.21 -17.40 -7.31
N PRO A 36 2.07 -18.04 -7.07
CA PRO A 36 1.65 -19.23 -7.81
C PRO A 36 1.36 -18.95 -9.28
N VAL A 37 1.06 -17.69 -9.64
CA VAL A 37 0.79 -17.30 -11.01
C VAL A 37 1.26 -15.89 -11.32
N ALA A 38 1.89 -15.73 -12.49
CA ALA A 38 2.32 -14.46 -13.05
C ALA A 38 1.99 -14.43 -14.55
N ILE A 39 1.07 -13.54 -14.94
CA ILE A 39 0.44 -13.50 -16.27
C ILE A 39 0.60 -12.09 -16.85
N SER A 40 0.82 -11.99 -18.16
CA SER A 40 0.93 -10.73 -18.88
C SER A 40 -0.23 -10.48 -19.86
N SER A 41 -1.32 -11.23 -19.74
CA SER A 41 -2.53 -11.14 -20.58
C SER A 41 -3.77 -11.17 -19.69
N GLY A 42 -4.71 -10.26 -19.95
CA GLY A 42 -5.97 -10.19 -19.21
C GLY A 42 -6.90 -11.36 -19.51
N ASP A 43 -6.88 -11.87 -20.76
CA ASP A 43 -7.73 -12.98 -21.17
C ASP A 43 -7.30 -14.28 -20.46
N ASP A 44 -6.01 -14.44 -20.14
CA ASP A 44 -5.51 -15.57 -19.34
C ASP A 44 -5.73 -15.36 -17.83
N ALA A 45 -5.65 -14.10 -17.36
CA ALA A 45 -5.76 -13.77 -15.94
C ALA A 45 -7.18 -14.03 -15.40
N ILE A 46 -8.22 -13.67 -16.15
CA ILE A 46 -9.61 -13.76 -15.71
C ILE A 46 -10.03 -15.20 -15.36
N PRO A 47 -9.74 -16.23 -16.17
CA PRO A 47 -10.09 -17.61 -15.81
C PRO A 47 -9.13 -18.23 -14.79
N THR A 48 -7.84 -17.84 -14.78
CA THR A 48 -6.81 -18.53 -14.00
C THR A 48 -6.78 -18.07 -12.54
N ILE A 49 -6.83 -16.77 -12.29
CA ILE A 49 -6.64 -16.22 -10.94
C ILE A 49 -7.71 -16.69 -9.95
N PRO A 50 -9.03 -16.69 -10.27
CA PRO A 50 -10.06 -17.17 -9.36
C PRO A 50 -9.91 -18.63 -8.94
N ALA A 51 -9.38 -19.48 -9.82
CA ALA A 51 -9.16 -20.91 -9.56
C ALA A 51 -8.05 -21.15 -8.52
N ILE A 52 -7.03 -20.29 -8.49
CA ILE A 52 -5.86 -20.40 -7.60
C ILE A 52 -6.19 -19.89 -6.19
N ARG A 53 -7.16 -19.01 -6.06
CA ARG A 53 -7.58 -18.40 -4.78
C ARG A 53 -6.44 -17.68 -4.05
N PRO A 54 -5.71 -16.75 -4.67
CA PRO A 54 -4.70 -15.97 -3.98
C PRO A 54 -5.33 -15.02 -2.96
N GLN A 55 -4.56 -14.60 -1.95
CA GLN A 55 -5.00 -13.57 -1.01
C GLN A 55 -4.96 -12.18 -1.63
N LEU A 56 -3.97 -11.94 -2.52
CA LEU A 56 -3.72 -10.67 -3.16
C LEU A 56 -3.63 -10.86 -4.67
N VAL A 57 -4.14 -9.90 -5.42
CA VAL A 57 -3.95 -9.83 -6.88
C VAL A 57 -3.39 -8.45 -7.24
N VAL A 58 -2.28 -8.41 -7.95
CA VAL A 58 -1.73 -7.15 -8.48
C VAL A 58 -2.03 -7.08 -9.98
N VAL A 59 -2.72 -6.01 -10.41
CA VAL A 59 -3.17 -5.85 -11.80
C VAL A 59 -2.63 -4.54 -12.37
N SER A 60 -1.82 -4.62 -13.43
CA SER A 60 -1.43 -3.43 -14.20
C SER A 60 -2.59 -2.91 -15.04
N LEU A 61 -2.84 -1.59 -15.01
CA LEU A 61 -3.93 -1.00 -15.82
C LEU A 61 -3.68 -1.12 -17.33
N ARG A 62 -2.44 -1.25 -17.76
CA ARG A 62 -2.07 -1.46 -19.18
C ARG A 62 -2.04 -2.93 -19.59
N LEU A 63 -2.71 -3.81 -18.87
CA LEU A 63 -2.74 -5.22 -19.19
C LEU A 63 -3.50 -5.48 -20.50
N PRO A 64 -2.87 -6.04 -21.56
CA PRO A 64 -3.56 -6.35 -22.82
C PRO A 64 -4.48 -7.56 -22.66
N PRO A 65 -5.48 -7.74 -23.55
CA PRO A 65 -5.84 -6.88 -24.67
C PRO A 65 -6.83 -5.76 -24.28
N ARG A 66 -7.63 -5.93 -23.22
CA ARG A 66 -8.75 -5.04 -22.87
C ARG A 66 -8.46 -4.02 -21.77
N GLY A 67 -7.23 -4.02 -21.27
CA GLY A 67 -6.81 -3.18 -20.16
C GLY A 67 -7.13 -3.76 -18.76
N GLY A 68 -6.36 -3.34 -17.77
CA GLY A 68 -6.46 -3.86 -16.40
C GLY A 68 -7.79 -3.52 -15.71
N LEU A 69 -8.44 -2.41 -16.05
CA LEU A 69 -9.76 -2.08 -15.49
C LEU A 69 -10.81 -3.15 -15.79
N HIS A 70 -10.79 -3.70 -17.02
CA HIS A 70 -11.68 -4.80 -17.38
C HIS A 70 -11.38 -6.06 -16.55
N VAL A 71 -10.09 -6.38 -16.35
CA VAL A 71 -9.67 -7.52 -15.53
C VAL A 71 -10.08 -7.34 -14.07
N ILE A 72 -9.86 -6.16 -13.49
CA ILE A 72 -10.27 -5.84 -12.11
C ILE A 72 -11.78 -6.03 -11.95
N ALA A 73 -12.58 -5.44 -12.84
CA ALA A 73 -14.04 -5.56 -12.78
C ALA A 73 -14.52 -7.02 -12.91
N SER A 74 -13.93 -7.78 -13.81
CA SER A 74 -14.27 -9.19 -14.02
C SER A 74 -13.91 -10.03 -12.78
N LEU A 75 -12.73 -9.85 -12.21
CA LEU A 75 -12.30 -10.58 -11.01
C LEU A 75 -13.16 -10.23 -9.79
N ALA A 76 -13.46 -8.96 -9.59
CA ALA A 76 -14.31 -8.48 -8.48
C ALA A 76 -15.75 -9.00 -8.57
N GLN A 77 -16.28 -9.21 -9.78
CA GLN A 77 -17.60 -9.82 -9.99
C GLN A 77 -17.62 -11.32 -9.66
N VAL A 78 -16.55 -12.05 -10.03
CA VAL A 78 -16.43 -13.48 -9.78
C VAL A 78 -16.12 -13.79 -8.31
N ARG A 79 -15.30 -12.96 -7.68
CA ARG A 79 -14.80 -13.16 -6.32
C ARG A 79 -14.73 -11.84 -5.55
N ARG A 80 -15.73 -11.58 -4.73
CA ARG A 80 -15.81 -10.36 -3.88
C ARG A 80 -14.80 -10.32 -2.73
N ASP A 81 -14.23 -11.46 -2.39
CA ASP A 81 -13.23 -11.64 -1.33
C ASP A 81 -11.78 -11.51 -1.84
N LEU A 82 -11.58 -11.21 -3.12
CA LEU A 82 -10.25 -10.96 -3.66
C LEU A 82 -9.77 -9.54 -3.31
N HIS A 83 -8.60 -9.47 -2.72
CA HIS A 83 -7.91 -8.20 -2.51
C HIS A 83 -7.15 -7.82 -3.79
N ILE A 84 -7.67 -6.89 -4.55
CA ILE A 84 -7.10 -6.49 -5.83
C ILE A 84 -6.42 -5.13 -5.68
N VAL A 85 -5.15 -5.06 -6.04
CA VAL A 85 -4.34 -3.82 -6.09
C VAL A 85 -4.02 -3.50 -7.53
N ALA A 86 -4.35 -2.29 -7.96
CA ALA A 86 -4.01 -1.81 -9.29
C ALA A 86 -2.61 -1.20 -9.32
N LEU A 87 -1.81 -1.51 -10.35
CA LEU A 87 -0.61 -0.75 -10.68
C LEU A 87 -0.97 0.33 -11.68
N VAL A 88 -0.73 1.59 -11.31
CA VAL A 88 -0.99 2.77 -12.14
C VAL A 88 0.32 3.44 -12.55
N GLU A 89 0.28 4.19 -13.64
CA GLU A 89 1.42 5.01 -14.04
C GLU A 89 1.50 6.29 -13.22
N PRO A 90 2.72 6.82 -13.02
CA PRO A 90 2.95 8.05 -12.29
C PRO A 90 2.14 9.23 -12.87
N GLY A 91 1.66 10.09 -11.97
CA GLY A 91 1.00 11.32 -12.36
C GLY A 91 -0.44 11.17 -12.89
N ARG A 92 -1.06 9.99 -12.74
CA ARG A 92 -2.44 9.71 -13.17
C ARG A 92 -3.35 9.24 -12.02
N PRO A 93 -3.62 10.09 -11.05
CA PRO A 93 -4.46 9.72 -9.89
C PRO A 93 -5.88 9.30 -10.30
N GLU A 94 -6.39 9.82 -11.42
CA GLU A 94 -7.68 9.44 -11.98
C GLU A 94 -7.76 7.95 -12.37
N ASP A 95 -6.64 7.36 -12.76
CA ASP A 95 -6.57 5.92 -13.07
C ASP A 95 -6.72 5.06 -11.81
N GLY A 96 -6.16 5.50 -10.69
CA GLY A 96 -6.38 4.88 -9.38
C GLY A 96 -7.85 4.93 -8.94
N GLU A 97 -8.49 6.11 -9.10
CA GLU A 97 -9.92 6.26 -8.80
C GLU A 97 -10.80 5.37 -9.71
N ARG A 98 -10.42 5.20 -10.97
CA ARG A 98 -11.11 4.28 -11.88
C ARG A 98 -10.94 2.82 -11.45
N ALA A 99 -9.74 2.44 -10.97
CA ALA A 99 -9.48 1.12 -10.44
C ALA A 99 -10.35 0.81 -9.20
N LEU A 100 -10.47 1.75 -8.26
CA LEU A 100 -11.37 1.60 -7.10
C LEU A 100 -12.82 1.41 -7.54
N ARG A 101 -13.31 2.21 -8.50
CA ARG A 101 -14.68 2.04 -9.03
C ARG A 101 -14.86 0.69 -9.74
N ALA A 102 -13.82 0.12 -10.30
CA ALA A 102 -13.84 -1.21 -10.91
C ALA A 102 -13.80 -2.35 -9.89
N GLY A 103 -13.55 -2.07 -8.61
CA GLY A 103 -13.55 -3.06 -7.52
C GLY A 103 -12.15 -3.38 -6.97
N ALA A 104 -11.14 -2.58 -7.28
CA ALA A 104 -9.86 -2.68 -6.60
C ALA A 104 -9.98 -2.22 -5.13
N LEU A 105 -9.22 -2.87 -4.24
CA LEU A 105 -9.06 -2.48 -2.83
C LEU A 105 -8.21 -1.21 -2.71
N GLY A 106 -7.29 -1.01 -3.66
CA GLY A 106 -6.40 0.13 -3.72
C GLY A 106 -5.56 0.14 -4.99
N TRP A 107 -4.62 1.08 -5.07
CA TRP A 107 -3.66 1.14 -6.16
C TRP A 107 -2.27 1.56 -5.68
N LEU A 108 -1.26 1.24 -6.47
CA LEU A 108 0.13 1.63 -6.31
C LEU A 108 0.58 2.35 -7.58
N ASP A 109 1.34 3.40 -7.38
CA ASP A 109 2.07 4.06 -8.46
C ASP A 109 3.36 3.28 -8.75
N THR A 110 3.71 3.10 -10.01
CA THR A 110 4.93 2.37 -10.40
C THR A 110 6.23 3.07 -10.00
N ASP A 111 6.18 4.36 -9.61
CA ASP A 111 7.30 5.11 -9.05
C ASP A 111 7.35 5.04 -7.51
N THR A 112 6.43 4.32 -6.88
CA THR A 112 6.43 4.17 -5.42
C THR A 112 7.71 3.46 -4.98
N GLU A 113 8.36 3.99 -3.95
CA GLU A 113 9.54 3.38 -3.35
C GLU A 113 9.23 1.96 -2.89
N TRP A 114 10.17 1.01 -3.14
CA TRP A 114 9.92 -0.43 -2.98
C TRP A 114 9.51 -0.84 -1.56
N THR A 115 10.14 -0.28 -0.54
CA THR A 115 9.84 -0.60 0.86
C THR A 115 8.40 -0.24 1.20
N LEU A 116 7.95 0.95 0.76
CA LEU A 116 6.58 1.41 0.93
C LEU A 116 5.59 0.54 0.13
N CYS A 117 5.95 0.22 -1.13
CA CYS A 117 5.17 -0.67 -1.98
C CYS A 117 4.92 -2.02 -1.31
N LEU A 118 5.98 -2.60 -0.73
CA LEU A 118 5.93 -3.88 -0.04
C LEU A 118 5.04 -3.85 1.21
N ASP A 119 5.15 -2.81 2.03
CA ASP A 119 4.33 -2.65 3.24
C ASP A 119 2.84 -2.51 2.87
N MET A 120 2.55 -1.78 1.79
CA MET A 120 1.19 -1.65 1.28
C MET A 120 0.65 -2.96 0.73
N LEU A 121 1.43 -3.72 -0.03
CA LEU A 121 1.00 -5.02 -0.54
C LEU A 121 0.78 -6.03 0.59
N ARG A 122 1.57 -5.97 1.67
CA ARG A 122 1.33 -6.77 2.88
C ARG A 122 0.02 -6.38 3.57
N ALA A 123 -0.24 -5.09 3.74
CA ALA A 123 -1.49 -4.59 4.29
C ALA A 123 -2.69 -5.04 3.43
N ALA A 124 -2.58 -4.89 2.10
CA ALA A 124 -3.62 -5.33 1.16
C ALA A 124 -3.87 -6.84 1.20
N ALA A 125 -2.83 -7.66 1.40
CA ALA A 125 -3.00 -9.11 1.54
C ALA A 125 -3.83 -9.49 2.79
N HIS A 126 -3.86 -8.62 3.80
CA HIS A 126 -4.71 -8.77 5.00
C HIS A 126 -6.09 -8.09 4.85
N GLY A 127 -6.39 -7.51 3.70
CA GLY A 127 -7.67 -6.85 3.43
C GLY A 127 -7.72 -5.38 3.86
N ASP A 128 -6.63 -4.81 4.28
CA ASP A 128 -6.57 -3.38 4.58
C ASP A 128 -6.64 -2.59 3.26
N ALA A 129 -7.59 -1.65 3.20
CA ALA A 129 -7.70 -0.78 2.04
C ALA A 129 -6.42 0.04 1.90
N ILE A 130 -5.75 -0.10 0.77
CA ILE A 130 -4.60 0.71 0.42
C ILE A 130 -5.01 1.69 -0.66
N GLY A 131 -4.85 2.96 -0.38
CA GLY A 131 -5.03 4.01 -1.35
C GLY A 131 -3.88 4.97 -1.20
N ILE A 132 -2.89 4.89 -2.10
CA ILE A 132 -2.18 6.10 -2.42
C ILE A 132 -3.04 6.82 -3.45
N SER A 133 -4.09 7.49 -2.99
CA SER A 133 -4.34 8.78 -3.55
C SER A 133 -3.18 9.65 -3.08
N VAL A 134 -2.09 9.70 -3.86
CA VAL A 134 -1.31 10.93 -3.93
C VAL A 134 -2.19 11.95 -4.65
N ARG A 135 -3.45 12.09 -4.20
CA ARG A 135 -4.02 13.41 -4.25
C ARG A 135 -3.00 14.21 -3.45
N ARG A 136 -2.43 15.19 -4.09
CA ARG A 136 -2.17 16.45 -3.43
C ARG A 136 -3.51 16.89 -2.79
N ARG A 137 -3.93 16.20 -1.75
CA ARG A 137 -4.78 16.80 -0.76
C ARG A 137 -3.90 17.91 -0.24
N ARG A 138 -4.14 19.08 -0.80
CA ARG A 138 -3.71 20.31 -0.14
C ARG A 138 -4.01 20.04 1.33
N PRO A 139 -3.01 20.13 2.23
CA PRO A 139 -3.24 19.94 3.64
C PRO A 139 -4.54 20.64 3.97
N LEU A 140 -5.42 20.02 4.75
CA LEU A 140 -6.48 20.82 5.36
C LEU A 140 -5.74 21.98 6.00
N PRO A 141 -6.07 23.27 5.67
CA PRO A 141 -5.33 24.39 6.19
C PRO A 141 -5.18 24.23 7.71
N GLY A 142 -3.93 24.19 8.23
CA GLY A 142 -3.63 23.96 9.64
C GLY A 142 -3.63 22.48 10.07
N ALA A 143 -3.45 21.50 9.20
CA ALA A 143 -3.29 20.10 9.63
C ALA A 143 -2.04 19.90 10.50
N GLU A 144 -0.98 20.63 10.20
CA GLU A 144 0.25 20.73 11.00
C GLU A 144 0.02 21.37 12.37
N ASP A 145 -0.82 22.41 12.46
CA ASP A 145 -1.18 23.08 13.70
C ASP A 145 -2.13 22.24 14.59
N ARG A 146 -2.70 21.16 14.03
CA ARG A 146 -3.64 20.29 14.75
C ARG A 146 -2.97 19.12 15.45
N LEU A 147 -1.70 18.82 15.15
CA LEU A 147 -0.97 17.78 15.88
C LEU A 147 -0.57 18.30 17.27
N THR A 148 -0.90 17.53 18.30
CA THR A 148 -0.35 17.76 19.62
C THR A 148 1.16 17.48 19.61
N ARG A 149 1.89 18.03 20.57
CA ARG A 149 3.34 17.79 20.73
C ARG A 149 3.65 16.27 20.74
N ARG A 150 2.78 15.48 21.37
CA ARG A 150 2.96 14.02 21.48
C ARG A 150 2.71 13.29 20.15
N GLU A 151 1.72 13.72 19.42
CA GLU A 151 1.45 13.16 18.08
C GLU A 151 2.58 13.50 17.09
N ARG A 152 3.17 14.70 17.19
CA ARG A 152 4.33 15.05 16.38
C ARG A 152 5.52 14.14 16.70
N GLN A 153 5.86 13.93 17.97
CA GLN A 153 6.90 12.99 18.37
C GLN A 153 6.67 11.58 17.83
N VAL A 154 5.42 11.08 17.86
CA VAL A 154 5.07 9.78 17.28
C VAL A 154 5.24 9.80 15.76
N LEU A 155 4.85 10.89 15.09
CA LEU A 155 4.99 11.04 13.64
C LEU A 155 6.47 11.05 13.22
N ASP A 156 7.35 11.72 13.95
CA ASP A 156 8.79 11.77 13.69
C ASP A 156 9.40 10.35 13.77
N LEU A 157 8.97 9.55 14.74
CA LEU A 157 9.40 8.15 14.86
C LEU A 157 8.77 7.25 13.76
N VAL A 158 7.59 7.60 13.25
CA VAL A 158 7.02 6.95 12.05
C VAL A 158 7.92 7.19 10.85
N LEU A 159 8.34 8.43 10.63
CA LEU A 159 9.23 8.83 9.54
C LEU A 159 10.61 8.17 9.66
N ALA A 160 11.11 8.03 10.89
CA ALA A 160 12.34 7.30 11.18
C ALA A 160 12.18 5.77 11.16
N SER A 161 11.04 5.23 10.71
CA SER A 161 10.76 3.81 10.54
C SER A 161 10.79 2.95 11.82
N TYR A 162 10.64 3.55 13.01
CA TYR A 162 10.60 2.83 14.28
C TYR A 162 9.38 1.89 14.35
N SER A 163 9.53 0.70 14.91
CA SER A 163 8.37 -0.16 15.21
C SER A 163 7.51 0.42 16.34
N VAL A 164 6.28 -0.06 16.50
CA VAL A 164 5.41 0.37 17.62
C VAL A 164 6.05 0.08 18.99
N SER A 165 6.82 -1.00 19.10
CA SER A 165 7.56 -1.37 20.30
C SER A 165 8.69 -0.39 20.59
N ASP A 166 9.45 -0.03 19.55
CA ASP A 166 10.59 0.90 19.68
C ASP A 166 10.10 2.31 19.99
N MET A 167 9.01 2.76 19.34
CA MET A 167 8.34 4.02 19.68
C MET A 167 7.89 4.06 21.13
N ALA A 168 7.34 2.95 21.65
CA ALA A 168 6.89 2.87 23.04
C ALA A 168 8.06 2.99 24.00
N SER A 169 9.19 2.36 23.69
CA SER A 169 10.42 2.44 24.46
C SER A 169 11.04 3.84 24.42
N GLU A 170 11.17 4.43 23.23
CA GLU A 170 11.72 5.77 23.01
C GLU A 170 10.93 6.87 23.73
N LEU A 171 9.61 6.75 23.67
CA LEU A 171 8.70 7.72 24.26
C LEU A 171 8.31 7.42 25.72
N ILE A 172 8.79 6.31 26.29
CA ILE A 172 8.49 5.86 27.66
C ILE A 172 6.96 5.77 27.89
N ILE A 173 6.24 5.11 26.96
CA ILE A 173 4.80 4.87 27.05
C ILE A 173 4.47 3.44 26.63
N SER A 174 3.21 3.02 26.85
CA SER A 174 2.79 1.68 26.41
C SER A 174 2.62 1.57 24.89
N PRO A 175 2.83 0.38 24.29
CA PRO A 175 2.49 0.16 22.87
C PRO A 175 1.03 0.49 22.54
N LYS A 176 0.12 0.32 23.50
CA LYS A 176 -1.30 0.69 23.36
C LYS A 176 -1.47 2.18 23.21
N THR A 177 -0.70 2.97 23.98
CA THR A 177 -0.70 4.43 23.91
C THR A 177 -0.15 4.93 22.59
N VAL A 178 0.92 4.30 22.06
CA VAL A 178 1.44 4.59 20.70
C VAL A 178 0.37 4.38 19.65
N LYS A 179 -0.32 3.23 19.67
CA LYS A 179 -1.42 2.93 18.73
C LYS A 179 -2.55 3.96 18.82
N HIS A 180 -2.86 4.46 20.03
CA HIS A 180 -3.86 5.51 20.20
C HIS A 180 -3.41 6.82 19.51
N HIS A 181 -2.16 7.25 19.69
CA HIS A 181 -1.63 8.43 19.01
C HIS A 181 -1.59 8.26 17.50
N LEU A 182 -1.21 7.08 16.99
CA LEU A 182 -1.24 6.78 15.56
C LEU A 182 -2.67 6.91 15.01
N SER A 183 -3.66 6.35 15.68
CA SER A 183 -5.07 6.48 15.27
C SER A 183 -5.54 7.94 15.24
N ALA A 184 -5.12 8.78 16.21
CA ALA A 184 -5.43 10.18 16.23
C ALA A 184 -4.76 10.96 15.08
N ILE A 185 -3.49 10.63 14.75
CA ILE A 185 -2.77 11.18 13.61
C ILE A 185 -3.50 10.81 12.31
N TYR A 186 -3.87 9.52 12.15
CA TYR A 186 -4.58 9.05 10.95
C TYR A 186 -5.91 9.79 10.75
N ALA A 187 -6.68 9.97 11.83
CA ALA A 187 -7.93 10.72 11.77
C ALA A 187 -7.71 12.20 11.38
N LYS A 188 -6.67 12.85 11.90
CA LYS A 188 -6.34 14.25 11.61
C LYS A 188 -5.83 14.44 10.19
N PHE A 189 -5.09 13.48 9.66
CA PHE A 189 -4.57 13.49 8.31
C PHE A 189 -5.59 12.99 7.27
N GLY A 190 -6.66 12.33 7.72
CA GLY A 190 -7.64 11.69 6.86
C GLY A 190 -7.06 10.50 6.12
N VAL A 191 -6.15 9.76 6.77
CA VAL A 191 -5.45 8.58 6.27
C VAL A 191 -5.81 7.36 7.10
N HIS A 192 -5.52 6.17 6.58
CA HIS A 192 -5.95 4.91 7.19
C HIS A 192 -4.79 3.98 7.57
N SER A 193 -3.56 4.34 7.20
CA SER A 193 -2.38 3.52 7.47
C SER A 193 -1.18 4.36 7.90
N ARG A 194 -0.21 3.68 8.52
CA ARG A 194 1.07 4.26 8.90
C ARG A 194 1.85 4.78 7.68
N ALA A 195 1.84 4.01 6.60
CA ALA A 195 2.51 4.37 5.35
C ALA A 195 1.90 5.64 4.74
N GLU A 196 0.56 5.74 4.73
CA GLU A 196 -0.12 6.96 4.27
C GLU A 196 0.19 8.17 5.16
N ALA A 197 0.27 7.98 6.48
CA ALA A 197 0.62 9.06 7.40
C ALA A 197 2.05 9.55 7.17
N ALA A 198 3.01 8.65 6.96
CA ALA A 198 4.39 8.99 6.64
C ALA A 198 4.48 9.77 5.32
N LEU A 199 3.82 9.28 4.28
CA LEU A 199 3.78 9.93 2.97
C LEU A 199 3.15 11.32 3.04
N ALA A 200 2.02 11.45 3.73
CA ALA A 200 1.34 12.73 3.94
C ALA A 200 2.26 13.73 4.66
N ALA A 201 2.97 13.28 5.70
CA ALA A 201 3.91 14.10 6.45
C ALA A 201 5.05 14.63 5.57
N VAL A 202 5.65 13.77 4.73
CA VAL A 202 6.71 14.17 3.79
C VAL A 202 6.18 15.16 2.76
N GLN A 203 5.02 14.90 2.17
CA GLN A 203 4.41 15.79 1.16
C GLN A 203 4.02 17.16 1.70
N TRP A 204 3.71 17.22 2.99
CA TRP A 204 3.33 18.48 3.67
C TRP A 204 4.52 19.19 4.30
N GLY A 205 5.76 18.67 4.11
CA GLY A 205 6.97 19.26 4.66
C GLY A 205 7.06 19.18 6.20
N LEU A 206 6.39 18.20 6.81
CA LEU A 206 6.37 18.01 8.26
C LEU A 206 7.60 17.23 8.77
N SER A 207 8.49 16.79 7.90
CA SER A 207 9.75 16.12 8.26
C SER A 207 10.83 17.16 8.55
N GLU A 208 11.39 17.17 9.74
CA GLU A 208 12.55 18.03 10.12
C GLU A 208 13.87 17.60 9.42
N ILE A 209 13.83 16.69 8.46
CA ILE A 209 15.04 16.14 7.82
C ILE A 209 15.78 17.18 6.96
N ASP A 210 15.15 18.31 6.63
CA ASP A 210 15.70 19.30 5.68
C ASP A 210 16.30 20.57 6.33
N GLN A 211 16.39 20.68 7.67
CA GLN A 211 16.97 21.87 8.31
C GLN A 211 18.37 21.70 8.92
N ALA A 212 19.03 20.55 8.70
CA ALA A 212 20.36 20.28 9.24
C ALA A 212 21.48 20.34 8.16
N SER A 213 21.26 21.01 7.04
CA SER A 213 22.28 21.24 6.00
C SER A 213 22.19 22.68 5.49
N GLY A 214 22.48 23.63 6.35
CA GLY A 214 22.70 25.04 6.04
C GLY A 214 23.85 25.58 6.87
#